data_8aa446de9eb82b77b48ce3e12ff7a0b9
#
_entry.id   8aa446de9eb82b77b48ce3e12ff7a0b9
#
_cell.length_a   1.000
_cell.length_b   1.000
_cell.length_c   1.000
_cell.angle_alpha   90.00
_cell.angle_beta   90.00
_cell.angle_gamma   90.00
#
_symmetry.space_group_name_H-M   'P 1'
#
loop_
_entity.id
_entity.type
_entity.pdbx_description
1 polymer ?
#
loop_
_entity_poly.entity_id
_entity_poly.type
_entity_poly.pdbx_seq_one_letter_code
_entity_poly.pdbx_strand_id
1 'polypeptide(L)'
;MASFKSRRSELRVISVSGIAIICLLFAAICLVFVARNDRLIGNLRQLMSDVFTPTYDLISRPSVELRKMRNVATNLVDLQASYQELQLENQRLREQVVELQRNRVLLDRYRELLALPVEPELHVISARVIADLQSPFVRTLVANSGRLAGVKEGQAVTGGRGLIGRIVSVGRVSSRLLLLTDFNSHVPVLIMPDNIRAILSGSNADNPVLRFLPKNTVIREGAQVVTSGDGGQVPIGIPVGVVRVDTNGQPIVDLRENLQNLSYVRIISTRDIALPPRETEGQNLSVSGQ
;
A
#
# COMPACT_ATOMS: atom_id res chain seq x y z
N MET A 1 49.31 -89.53 -23.56
CA MET A 1 49.30 -89.39 -22.04
C MET A 1 48.00 -88.87 -21.62
N ALA A 2 47.27 -89.69 -20.89
CA ALA A 2 45.83 -89.63 -20.67
C ALA A 2 45.44 -88.77 -19.47
N SER A 3 44.41 -88.05 -19.73
CA SER A 3 43.15 -87.93 -18.97
C SER A 3 43.15 -88.35 -17.50
N PHE A 4 43.10 -87.37 -16.61
CA PHE A 4 42.67 -87.60 -15.20
C PHE A 4 42.21 -86.23 -14.56
N LYS A 5 41.07 -85.72 -15.00
CA LYS A 5 40.50 -84.57 -14.24
C LYS A 5 39.00 -84.28 -14.58
N SER A 6 38.14 -85.18 -14.18
CA SER A 6 36.70 -84.97 -14.31
C SER A 6 35.87 -85.91 -13.40
N ARG A 7 36.22 -85.99 -12.11
CA ARG A 7 35.36 -86.77 -11.18
C ARG A 7 35.15 -86.15 -9.78
N ARG A 8 35.51 -84.88 -9.60
CA ARG A 8 35.35 -84.24 -8.28
C ARG A 8 34.24 -83.20 -8.24
N SER A 9 33.61 -82.87 -9.34
CA SER A 9 32.53 -81.85 -9.37
C SER A 9 31.12 -82.42 -9.13
N GLU A 10 30.93 -83.70 -9.53
CA GLU A 10 29.60 -84.34 -9.46
C GLU A 10 29.17 -84.71 -8.02
N LEU A 11 30.11 -85.01 -7.11
CA LEU A 11 29.80 -85.44 -5.75
C LEU A 11 29.47 -84.26 -4.77
N ARG A 12 29.79 -83.01 -5.14
CA ARG A 12 29.44 -81.85 -4.34
C ARG A 12 28.07 -81.30 -4.61
N VAL A 13 27.54 -81.45 -5.82
CA VAL A 13 26.22 -80.96 -6.21
C VAL A 13 25.14 -81.86 -5.62
N ILE A 14 25.40 -83.20 -5.52
CA ILE A 14 24.44 -84.15 -4.93
C ILE A 14 24.32 -83.96 -3.41
N SER A 15 25.39 -83.52 -2.69
CA SER A 15 25.36 -83.29 -1.26
C SER A 15 24.63 -82.01 -0.89
N VAL A 16 24.75 -80.95 -1.69
CA VAL A 16 24.09 -79.64 -1.41
C VAL A 16 22.59 -79.75 -1.69
N SER A 17 22.17 -80.44 -2.76
CA SER A 17 20.73 -80.66 -3.00
C SER A 17 20.10 -81.63 -2.01
N GLY A 18 20.85 -82.60 -1.49
CA GLY A 18 20.41 -83.51 -0.40
C GLY A 18 20.17 -82.78 0.88
N ILE A 19 21.06 -81.88 1.25
CA ILE A 19 20.93 -81.05 2.47
C ILE A 19 19.74 -80.08 2.32
N ALA A 20 19.56 -79.48 1.13
CA ALA A 20 18.45 -78.60 0.87
C ALA A 20 17.08 -79.31 0.98
N ILE A 21 16.99 -80.56 0.45
CA ILE A 21 15.78 -81.40 0.57
C ILE A 21 15.51 -81.77 2.03
N ILE A 22 16.51 -82.11 2.81
CA ILE A 22 16.38 -82.46 4.25
C ILE A 22 15.91 -81.20 5.00
N CYS A 23 16.46 -80.01 4.76
CA CYS A 23 16.03 -78.76 5.37
C CYS A 23 14.60 -78.43 5.02
N LEU A 24 14.17 -78.64 3.76
CA LEU A 24 12.80 -78.41 3.30
C LEU A 24 11.79 -79.35 3.96
N LEU A 25 12.15 -80.65 4.09
CA LEU A 25 11.37 -81.65 4.80
C LEU A 25 11.28 -81.31 6.31
N PHE A 26 12.36 -80.86 6.93
CA PHE A 26 12.34 -80.47 8.33
C PHE A 26 11.52 -79.23 8.57
N ALA A 27 11.59 -78.24 7.65
CA ALA A 27 10.75 -77.06 7.71
C ALA A 27 9.25 -77.42 7.52
N ALA A 28 8.92 -78.36 6.63
CA ALA A 28 7.55 -78.83 6.42
C ALA A 28 7.02 -79.58 7.63
N ILE A 29 7.83 -80.44 8.28
CA ILE A 29 7.46 -81.14 9.49
C ILE A 29 7.26 -80.17 10.64
N CYS A 30 8.13 -79.17 10.80
CA CYS A 30 7.94 -78.09 11.79
C CYS A 30 6.63 -77.33 11.54
N LEU A 31 6.33 -77.02 10.29
CA LEU A 31 5.10 -76.28 9.91
C LEU A 31 3.85 -77.12 10.20
N VAL A 32 3.86 -78.42 9.94
CA VAL A 32 2.75 -79.32 10.29
C VAL A 32 2.64 -79.53 11.81
N PHE A 33 3.75 -79.56 12.54
CA PHE A 33 3.77 -79.67 14.00
C PHE A 33 3.22 -78.40 14.68
N VAL A 34 3.59 -77.24 14.13
CA VAL A 34 3.06 -75.93 14.59
C VAL A 34 1.57 -75.85 14.25
N ALA A 35 1.13 -76.27 13.07
CA ALA A 35 -0.28 -76.21 12.64
C ALA A 35 -1.21 -77.19 13.42
N ARG A 36 -0.63 -78.22 14.04
CA ARG A 36 -1.41 -79.24 14.81
C ARG A 36 -1.53 -78.94 16.30
N ASN A 37 -0.83 -77.93 16.77
CA ASN A 37 -0.75 -77.60 18.21
C ASN A 37 -1.33 -76.20 18.50
N ASP A 38 -2.67 -76.10 18.43
CA ASP A 38 -3.45 -74.84 18.66
C ASP A 38 -3.11 -74.11 19.97
N ARG A 39 -2.54 -74.80 20.96
CA ARG A 39 -2.16 -74.18 22.25
C ARG A 39 -0.84 -73.40 22.18
N LEU A 40 0.04 -73.68 21.21
CA LEU A 40 1.31 -72.96 21.07
C LEU A 40 1.17 -71.71 20.22
N ILE A 41 0.17 -71.67 19.30
CA ILE A 41 -0.08 -70.53 18.39
C ILE A 41 -0.62 -69.32 19.18
N GLY A 42 -1.42 -69.57 20.20
CA GLY A 42 -1.98 -68.48 21.06
C GLY A 42 -0.92 -67.68 21.78
N ASN A 43 0.07 -68.39 22.36
CA ASN A 43 1.13 -67.73 23.14
C ASN A 43 2.21 -67.06 22.26
N LEU A 44 2.47 -67.61 21.03
CA LEU A 44 3.37 -66.95 20.07
C LEU A 44 2.77 -65.69 19.44
N ARG A 45 1.44 -65.68 19.28
CA ARG A 45 0.74 -64.51 18.70
C ARG A 45 0.74 -63.33 19.70
N GLN A 46 0.67 -63.58 21.00
CA GLN A 46 0.78 -62.56 22.03
C GLN A 46 2.22 -62.05 22.17
N LEU A 47 3.22 -62.95 22.11
CA LEU A 47 4.64 -62.58 22.18
C LEU A 47 5.08 -61.78 20.91
N MET A 48 4.55 -62.13 19.75
CA MET A 48 4.83 -61.38 18.50
C MET A 48 4.16 -60.00 18.47
N SER A 49 2.95 -59.85 19.06
CA SER A 49 2.28 -58.53 19.11
C SER A 49 2.99 -57.56 20.05
N ASP A 50 3.56 -58.07 21.16
CA ASP A 50 4.25 -57.21 22.15
C ASP A 50 5.66 -56.78 21.72
N VAL A 51 6.31 -57.54 20.85
CA VAL A 51 7.66 -57.23 20.33
C VAL A 51 7.59 -56.32 19.09
N PHE A 52 6.52 -56.38 18.31
CA PHE A 52 6.40 -55.57 17.09
C PHE A 52 5.65 -54.22 17.27
N THR A 53 4.90 -54.05 18.36
CA THR A 53 4.18 -52.79 18.62
C THR A 53 5.08 -51.59 18.89
N PRO A 54 6.26 -51.68 19.54
CA PRO A 54 7.09 -50.49 19.75
C PRO A 54 7.85 -50.02 18.52
N THR A 55 8.02 -50.87 17.48
CA THR A 55 8.81 -50.50 16.29
C THR A 55 8.05 -49.71 15.24
N TYR A 56 6.71 -49.78 15.21
CA TYR A 56 5.90 -48.98 14.29
C TYR A 56 5.82 -47.49 14.67
N ASP A 57 5.89 -47.16 15.94
CA ASP A 57 5.91 -45.79 16.42
C ASP A 57 7.23 -45.06 16.19
N LEU A 58 8.34 -45.80 16.01
CA LEU A 58 9.64 -45.20 15.73
C LEU A 58 9.83 -44.88 14.23
N ILE A 59 9.13 -45.59 13.33
CA ILE A 59 9.29 -45.42 11.88
C ILE A 59 8.35 -44.32 11.33
N SER A 60 7.25 -44.05 12.03
CA SER A 60 6.27 -43.03 11.58
C SER A 60 6.58 -41.61 12.04
N ARG A 61 7.53 -41.37 12.93
CA ARG A 61 7.87 -40.04 13.46
C ARG A 61 8.94 -39.23 12.71
N PRO A 62 9.82 -39.75 11.88
CA PRO A 62 10.87 -38.93 11.26
C PRO A 62 10.35 -37.92 10.18
N SER A 63 9.16 -38.15 9.59
CA SER A 63 8.65 -37.31 8.55
C SER A 63 8.08 -35.97 9.03
N VAL A 64 7.65 -35.87 10.29
CA VAL A 64 7.07 -34.64 10.85
C VAL A 64 8.16 -33.70 11.36
N GLU A 65 9.23 -34.25 11.95
CA GLU A 65 10.35 -33.42 12.42
C GLU A 65 11.24 -32.91 11.28
N LEU A 66 11.45 -33.70 10.24
CA LEU A 66 12.14 -33.27 9.03
C LEU A 66 11.35 -32.16 8.29
N ARG A 67 10.02 -32.23 8.28
CA ARG A 67 9.17 -31.17 7.72
C ARG A 67 9.24 -29.90 8.58
N LYS A 68 9.28 -29.99 9.89
CA LYS A 68 9.46 -28.85 10.79
C LYS A 68 10.84 -28.21 10.61
N MET A 69 11.90 -28.99 10.52
CA MET A 69 13.25 -28.47 10.25
C MET A 69 13.37 -27.81 8.88
N ARG A 70 12.74 -28.37 7.84
CA ARG A 70 12.71 -27.76 6.51
C ARG A 70 11.96 -26.44 6.52
N ASN A 71 10.82 -26.37 7.19
CA ASN A 71 10.04 -25.14 7.30
C ASN A 71 10.75 -24.05 8.14
N VAL A 72 11.52 -24.44 9.15
CA VAL A 72 12.36 -23.48 9.92
C VAL A 72 13.50 -22.98 9.05
N ALA A 73 14.14 -23.85 8.27
CA ALA A 73 15.23 -23.46 7.38
C ALA A 73 14.75 -22.55 6.22
N THR A 74 13.61 -22.84 5.62
CA THR A 74 13.01 -21.97 4.57
C THR A 74 12.58 -20.63 5.16
N ASN A 75 11.94 -20.63 6.35
CA ASN A 75 11.56 -19.38 7.01
C ASN A 75 12.77 -18.50 7.40
N LEU A 76 13.90 -19.09 7.75
CA LEU A 76 15.13 -18.34 8.05
C LEU A 76 15.74 -17.73 6.77
N VAL A 77 15.73 -18.45 5.67
CA VAL A 77 16.20 -17.92 4.37
C VAL A 77 15.28 -16.80 3.86
N ASP A 78 13.96 -17.00 3.95
CA ASP A 78 12.97 -15.98 3.56
C ASP A 78 13.06 -14.73 4.46
N LEU A 79 13.29 -14.92 5.76
CA LEU A 79 13.50 -13.83 6.71
C LEU A 79 14.79 -13.06 6.39
N GLN A 80 15.86 -13.76 6.04
CA GLN A 80 17.13 -13.13 5.67
C GLN A 80 17.02 -12.36 4.34
N ALA A 81 16.30 -12.91 3.36
CA ALA A 81 16.00 -12.23 2.10
C ALA A 81 15.17 -10.96 2.33
N SER A 82 14.11 -11.06 3.13
CA SER A 82 13.26 -9.91 3.50
C SER A 82 14.02 -8.84 4.29
N TYR A 83 14.94 -9.25 5.15
CA TYR A 83 15.81 -8.32 5.87
C TYR A 83 16.76 -7.58 4.94
N GLN A 84 17.36 -8.27 3.96
CA GLN A 84 18.22 -7.63 2.96
C GLN A 84 17.42 -6.67 2.07
N GLU A 85 16.22 -7.06 1.65
CA GLU A 85 15.32 -6.20 0.86
C GLU A 85 14.95 -4.93 1.63
N LEU A 86 14.56 -5.05 2.89
CA LEU A 86 14.28 -3.91 3.77
C LEU A 86 15.50 -3.02 4.00
N GLN A 87 16.70 -3.59 4.09
CA GLN A 87 17.93 -2.81 4.18
C GLN A 87 18.20 -2.02 2.90
N LEU A 88 18.05 -2.63 1.73
CA LEU A 88 18.22 -1.97 0.44
C LEU A 88 17.18 -0.86 0.25
N GLU A 89 15.92 -1.13 0.62
CA GLU A 89 14.87 -0.11 0.58
C GLU A 89 15.17 1.04 1.53
N ASN A 90 15.64 0.76 2.74
CA ASN A 90 16.02 1.79 3.71
C ASN A 90 17.21 2.64 3.22
N GLN A 91 18.20 2.00 2.57
CA GLN A 91 19.30 2.73 1.93
C GLN A 91 18.79 3.63 0.80
N ARG A 92 17.96 3.09 -0.10
CA ARG A 92 17.36 3.84 -1.20
C ARG A 92 16.53 5.03 -0.71
N LEU A 93 15.72 4.82 0.33
CA LEU A 93 14.95 5.90 0.95
C LEU A 93 15.84 6.97 1.59
N ARG A 94 16.93 6.58 2.23
CA ARG A 94 17.92 7.54 2.77
C ARG A 94 18.60 8.36 1.67
N GLU A 95 18.97 7.74 0.57
CA GLU A 95 19.55 8.44 -0.59
C GLU A 95 18.56 9.45 -1.17
N GLN A 96 17.28 9.07 -1.33
CA GLN A 96 16.22 9.97 -1.76
C GLN A 96 16.03 11.15 -0.80
N VAL A 97 16.07 10.92 0.51
CA VAL A 97 15.97 11.99 1.51
C VAL A 97 17.15 12.95 1.39
N VAL A 98 18.36 12.45 1.23
CA VAL A 98 19.57 13.30 1.04
C VAL A 98 19.47 14.13 -0.24
N GLU A 99 18.99 13.53 -1.33
CA GLU A 99 18.78 14.24 -2.60
C GLU A 99 17.72 15.34 -2.46
N LEU A 100 16.60 15.03 -1.83
CA LEU A 100 15.55 16.02 -1.54
C LEU A 100 16.05 17.16 -0.65
N GLN A 101 16.86 16.86 0.37
CA GLN A 101 17.47 17.88 1.22
C GLN A 101 18.44 18.79 0.43
N ARG A 102 19.26 18.21 -0.45
CA ARG A 102 20.15 18.96 -1.32
C ARG A 102 19.38 19.89 -2.26
N ASN A 103 18.32 19.39 -2.89
CA ASN A 103 17.47 20.17 -3.77
C ASN A 103 16.77 21.31 -2.99
N ARG A 104 16.34 21.05 -1.75
CA ARG A 104 15.76 22.07 -0.89
C ARG A 104 16.74 23.20 -0.58
N VAL A 105 17.95 22.88 -0.20
CA VAL A 105 19.00 23.88 0.05
C VAL A 105 19.31 24.72 -1.20
N LEU A 106 19.35 24.09 -2.38
CA LEU A 106 19.53 24.81 -3.64
C LEU A 106 18.35 25.74 -3.93
N LEU A 107 17.11 25.28 -3.74
CA LEU A 107 15.92 26.12 -3.92
C LEU A 107 15.91 27.31 -2.97
N ASP A 108 16.25 27.10 -1.69
CA ASP A 108 16.32 28.19 -0.70
C ASP A 108 17.37 29.22 -1.10
N ARG A 109 18.52 28.77 -1.62
CA ARG A 109 19.56 29.66 -2.11
C ARG A 109 19.13 30.44 -3.36
N TYR A 110 18.41 29.82 -4.29
CA TYR A 110 17.84 30.53 -5.44
C TYR A 110 16.76 31.53 -5.02
N ARG A 111 15.91 31.19 -4.03
CA ARG A 111 14.92 32.10 -3.48
C ARG A 111 15.57 33.34 -2.85
N GLU A 112 16.64 33.13 -2.12
CA GLU A 112 17.43 34.23 -1.53
C GLU A 112 18.05 35.14 -2.61
N LEU A 113 18.68 34.56 -3.62
CA LEU A 113 19.29 35.32 -4.72
C LEU A 113 18.26 36.09 -5.57
N LEU A 114 17.06 35.55 -5.73
CA LEU A 114 15.96 36.18 -6.48
C LEU A 114 15.11 37.11 -5.62
N ALA A 115 15.43 37.27 -4.33
CA ALA A 115 14.64 38.01 -3.37
C ALA A 115 13.14 37.61 -3.38
N LEU A 116 12.87 36.32 -3.63
CA LEU A 116 11.50 35.83 -3.64
C LEU A 116 10.93 35.84 -2.21
N PRO A 117 9.68 36.22 -2.03
CA PRO A 117 9.03 36.15 -0.72
C PRO A 117 9.05 34.71 -0.20
N VAL A 118 9.39 34.56 1.08
CA VAL A 118 9.35 33.25 1.76
C VAL A 118 7.93 32.70 1.66
N GLU A 119 7.80 31.43 1.28
CA GLU A 119 6.48 30.77 1.29
C GLU A 119 5.84 30.92 2.66
N PRO A 120 4.60 31.40 2.71
CA PRO A 120 3.93 31.61 4.00
C PRO A 120 3.78 30.29 4.75
N GLU A 121 4.10 30.32 6.05
CA GLU A 121 3.85 29.17 6.93
C GLU A 121 2.37 28.78 6.86
N LEU A 122 2.13 27.51 6.57
CA LEU A 122 0.77 26.96 6.54
C LEU A 122 0.29 26.75 7.99
N HIS A 123 -0.68 27.52 8.41
CA HIS A 123 -1.40 27.25 9.65
C HIS A 123 -2.52 26.26 9.40
N VAL A 124 -2.53 25.17 10.17
CA VAL A 124 -3.53 24.11 10.06
C VAL A 124 -4.47 24.14 11.26
N ILE A 125 -5.75 24.30 11.00
CA ILE A 125 -6.81 24.25 12.00
C ILE A 125 -7.56 22.94 11.81
N SER A 126 -7.51 22.05 12.81
CA SER A 126 -8.28 20.81 12.79
C SER A 126 -9.72 21.07 13.23
N ALA A 127 -10.68 20.57 12.47
CA ALA A 127 -12.09 20.73 12.75
C ALA A 127 -12.85 19.42 12.56
N ARG A 128 -13.89 19.20 13.37
CA ARG A 128 -14.79 18.07 13.19
C ARG A 128 -15.98 18.49 12.32
N VAL A 129 -16.39 17.65 11.41
CA VAL A 129 -17.62 17.82 10.65
C VAL A 129 -18.81 17.54 11.58
N ILE A 130 -19.73 18.49 11.70
CA ILE A 130 -20.90 18.42 12.58
C ILE A 130 -22.23 18.32 11.85
N ALA A 131 -22.25 18.67 10.58
CA ALA A 131 -23.42 18.52 9.74
C ALA A 131 -23.01 18.33 8.29
N ASP A 132 -23.77 17.49 7.60
CA ASP A 132 -23.70 17.28 6.16
C ASP A 132 -25.01 17.82 5.56
N LEU A 133 -24.90 18.89 4.80
CA LEU A 133 -26.02 19.55 4.16
C LEU A 133 -26.02 19.25 2.64
N GLN A 134 -26.02 17.96 2.32
CA GLN A 134 -26.13 17.54 0.95
C GLN A 134 -27.56 17.66 0.45
N SER A 135 -27.75 18.41 -0.60
CA SER A 135 -28.99 18.51 -1.36
C SER A 135 -28.70 18.26 -2.83
N PRO A 136 -29.71 18.05 -3.67
CA PRO A 136 -29.50 17.91 -5.12
C PRO A 136 -28.78 19.09 -5.77
N PHE A 137 -28.85 20.28 -5.14
CA PHE A 137 -28.35 21.52 -5.70
C PHE A 137 -27.10 22.06 -5.01
N VAL A 138 -26.84 21.68 -3.74
CA VAL A 138 -25.73 22.22 -2.95
C VAL A 138 -25.11 21.11 -2.11
N ARG A 139 -23.79 20.93 -2.26
CA ARG A 139 -23.02 19.96 -1.50
C ARG A 139 -22.06 20.66 -0.55
N THR A 140 -22.51 20.87 0.69
CA THR A 140 -21.74 21.57 1.71
C THR A 140 -21.68 20.77 3.01
N LEU A 141 -20.57 20.94 3.75
CA LEU A 141 -20.40 20.42 5.10
C LEU A 141 -20.27 21.58 6.09
N VAL A 142 -20.62 21.33 7.33
CA VAL A 142 -20.42 22.27 8.45
C VAL A 142 -19.34 21.73 9.38
N ALA A 143 -18.32 22.54 9.63
CA ALA A 143 -17.23 22.25 10.57
C ALA A 143 -17.42 23.03 11.87
N ASN A 144 -17.06 22.43 12.99
CA ASN A 144 -17.14 23.04 14.32
C ASN A 144 -15.97 24.01 14.63
N SER A 145 -15.52 24.73 13.63
CA SER A 145 -14.44 25.70 13.75
C SER A 145 -14.82 26.96 12.96
N GLY A 146 -14.73 28.11 13.57
CA GLY A 146 -15.15 29.37 12.99
C GLY A 146 -14.15 30.49 13.21
N ARG A 147 -14.63 31.73 13.19
CA ARG A 147 -13.81 32.95 13.33
C ARG A 147 -12.98 32.97 14.60
N LEU A 148 -13.50 32.46 15.72
CA LEU A 148 -12.74 32.37 16.98
C LEU A 148 -11.50 31.47 16.89
N ALA A 149 -11.51 30.50 16.00
CA ALA A 149 -10.37 29.62 15.75
C ALA A 149 -9.46 30.14 14.62
N GLY A 150 -9.71 31.33 14.08
CA GLY A 150 -8.91 31.90 13.00
C GLY A 150 -9.33 31.45 11.60
N VAL A 151 -10.50 30.83 11.43
CA VAL A 151 -11.02 30.42 10.12
C VAL A 151 -11.46 31.67 9.34
N LYS A 152 -11.06 31.71 8.05
CA LYS A 152 -11.44 32.75 7.10
C LYS A 152 -12.10 32.15 5.86
N GLU A 153 -12.91 32.93 5.15
CA GLU A 153 -13.48 32.53 3.87
C GLU A 153 -12.38 32.33 2.81
N GLY A 154 -12.60 31.43 1.88
CA GLY A 154 -11.65 31.09 0.84
C GLY A 154 -10.59 30.05 1.24
N GLN A 155 -10.38 29.78 2.52
CA GLN A 155 -9.37 28.81 2.98
C GLN A 155 -9.64 27.40 2.43
N ALA A 156 -8.54 26.72 2.06
CA ALA A 156 -8.59 25.34 1.63
C ALA A 156 -8.95 24.39 2.76
N VAL A 157 -9.74 23.37 2.45
CA VAL A 157 -10.08 22.30 3.39
C VAL A 157 -9.59 20.97 2.84
N THR A 158 -8.79 20.25 3.64
CA THR A 158 -8.22 18.96 3.28
C THR A 158 -8.67 17.86 4.24
N GLY A 159 -8.73 16.65 3.74
CA GLY A 159 -8.84 15.43 4.52
C GLY A 159 -7.48 14.80 4.83
N GLY A 160 -7.49 13.49 5.00
CA GLY A 160 -6.27 12.71 5.21
C GLY A 160 -5.42 12.57 3.95
N ARG A 161 -6.03 12.54 2.77
CA ARG A 161 -5.38 12.18 1.50
C ARG A 161 -5.36 13.30 0.45
N GLY A 162 -6.19 14.33 0.61
CA GLY A 162 -6.25 15.39 -0.39
C GLY A 162 -7.23 16.52 -0.07
N LEU A 163 -7.41 17.40 -1.06
CA LEU A 163 -8.33 18.51 -1.01
C LEU A 163 -9.79 18.00 -0.97
N ILE A 164 -10.59 18.59 -0.10
CA ILE A 164 -12.03 18.32 0.04
C ILE A 164 -12.85 19.45 -0.61
N GLY A 165 -12.40 20.68 -0.40
CA GLY A 165 -13.13 21.87 -0.82
C GLY A 165 -12.53 23.14 -0.25
N ARG A 166 -13.37 24.17 -0.11
CA ARG A 166 -12.98 25.47 0.46
C ARG A 166 -14.04 26.03 1.39
N ILE A 167 -13.66 26.91 2.31
CA ILE A 167 -14.58 27.62 3.20
C ILE A 167 -15.32 28.70 2.38
N VAL A 168 -16.64 28.71 2.47
CA VAL A 168 -17.50 29.68 1.76
C VAL A 168 -18.24 30.63 2.72
N SER A 169 -18.35 30.26 4.00
CA SER A 169 -18.99 31.11 5.01
C SER A 169 -18.43 30.79 6.38
N VAL A 170 -18.21 31.82 7.20
CA VAL A 170 -17.59 31.68 8.52
C VAL A 170 -18.47 32.32 9.57
N GLY A 171 -19.05 31.50 10.44
CA GLY A 171 -19.71 31.90 11.66
C GLY A 171 -18.73 32.16 12.82
N ARG A 172 -19.25 32.42 14.00
CA ARG A 172 -18.44 32.69 15.20
C ARG A 172 -17.69 31.42 15.65
N VAL A 173 -18.38 30.24 15.68
CA VAL A 173 -17.85 28.97 16.20
C VAL A 173 -17.91 27.85 15.18
N SER A 174 -18.49 28.07 14.01
CA SER A 174 -18.62 27.09 12.94
C SER A 174 -18.33 27.72 11.58
N SER A 175 -18.03 26.91 10.59
CA SER A 175 -17.83 27.35 9.20
C SER A 175 -18.49 26.37 8.25
N ARG A 176 -18.91 26.88 7.09
CA ARG A 176 -19.46 26.09 6.00
C ARG A 176 -18.42 25.94 4.92
N LEU A 177 -18.18 24.71 4.53
CA LEU A 177 -17.27 24.37 3.44
C LEU A 177 -18.06 23.88 2.21
N LEU A 178 -17.65 24.30 1.04
CA LEU A 178 -18.15 23.88 -0.25
C LEU A 178 -17.30 22.72 -0.76
N LEU A 179 -17.92 21.60 -1.08
CA LEU A 179 -17.21 20.41 -1.59
C LEU A 179 -16.73 20.64 -3.04
N LEU A 180 -15.67 19.92 -3.42
CA LEU A 180 -15.16 19.94 -4.82
C LEU A 180 -16.19 19.46 -5.84
N THR A 181 -17.11 18.62 -5.41
CA THR A 181 -18.18 18.07 -6.27
C THR A 181 -19.35 19.00 -6.46
N ASP A 182 -19.47 20.09 -5.67
CA ASP A 182 -20.54 21.07 -5.81
C ASP A 182 -20.41 21.84 -7.13
N PHE A 183 -21.55 22.09 -7.80
CA PHE A 183 -21.60 22.81 -9.08
C PHE A 183 -20.97 24.22 -9.02
N ASN A 184 -21.03 24.89 -7.88
CA ASN A 184 -20.44 26.20 -7.66
C ASN A 184 -18.95 26.14 -7.27
N SER A 185 -18.40 24.93 -7.19
CA SER A 185 -16.98 24.75 -6.85
C SER A 185 -16.12 24.85 -8.11
N HIS A 186 -15.21 25.82 -8.13
CA HIS A 186 -14.25 26.04 -9.19
C HIS A 186 -12.89 26.24 -8.55
N VAL A 187 -11.98 25.30 -8.76
CA VAL A 187 -10.64 25.31 -8.16
C VAL A 187 -9.59 25.25 -9.25
N PRO A 188 -8.67 26.23 -9.31
CA PRO A 188 -7.55 26.17 -10.25
C PRO A 188 -6.59 25.05 -9.88
N VAL A 189 -6.23 24.23 -10.88
CA VAL A 189 -5.40 23.02 -10.70
C VAL A 189 -4.31 22.93 -11.77
N LEU A 190 -3.28 22.14 -11.44
CA LEU A 190 -2.22 21.71 -12.34
C LEU A 190 -2.29 20.20 -12.54
N ILE A 191 -2.15 19.76 -13.78
CA ILE A 191 -2.06 18.35 -14.14
C ILE A 191 -0.58 18.04 -14.35
N MET A 192 -0.08 17.11 -13.52
CA MET A 192 1.32 16.70 -13.50
C MET A 192 1.56 15.50 -14.43
N PRO A 193 2.78 15.31 -14.99
CA PRO A 193 3.98 16.12 -14.79
C PRO A 193 4.08 17.34 -15.70
N ASP A 194 3.21 17.49 -16.70
CA ASP A 194 3.34 18.47 -17.77
C ASP A 194 2.95 19.91 -17.34
N ASN A 195 2.56 20.11 -16.07
CA ASN A 195 2.12 21.39 -15.47
C ASN A 195 0.98 22.06 -16.26
N ILE A 196 0.04 21.28 -16.81
CA ILE A 196 -1.08 21.78 -17.59
C ILE A 196 -2.07 22.43 -16.64
N ARG A 197 -2.38 23.72 -16.90
CA ARG A 197 -3.37 24.47 -16.12
C ARG A 197 -4.78 24.11 -16.54
N ALA A 198 -5.65 23.92 -15.54
CA ALA A 198 -7.07 23.67 -15.74
C ALA A 198 -7.87 24.21 -14.57
N ILE A 199 -9.19 24.27 -14.73
CA ILE A 199 -10.13 24.54 -13.64
C ILE A 199 -10.89 23.27 -13.32
N LEU A 200 -10.76 22.79 -12.09
CA LEU A 200 -11.59 21.71 -11.57
C LEU A 200 -12.97 22.28 -11.23
N SER A 201 -14.00 21.83 -11.93
CA SER A 201 -15.38 22.27 -11.75
C SER A 201 -16.23 21.13 -11.24
N GLY A 202 -16.94 21.33 -10.15
CA GLY A 202 -17.93 20.38 -9.68
C GLY A 202 -19.10 20.26 -10.66
N SER A 203 -19.73 19.12 -10.64
CA SER A 203 -20.86 18.78 -11.54
C SER A 203 -22.08 18.22 -10.80
N ASN A 204 -22.07 18.27 -9.47
CA ASN A 204 -23.00 17.57 -8.58
C ASN A 204 -23.00 16.03 -8.77
N ALA A 205 -22.02 15.49 -9.52
CA ALA A 205 -21.67 14.08 -9.58
C ALA A 205 -20.53 13.79 -8.61
N ASP A 206 -20.14 12.53 -8.47
CA ASP A 206 -19.06 12.14 -7.56
C ASP A 206 -17.68 12.58 -8.05
N ASN A 207 -17.53 12.72 -9.38
CA ASN A 207 -16.27 13.14 -9.99
C ASN A 207 -16.42 14.53 -10.62
N PRO A 208 -15.65 15.53 -10.19
CA PRO A 208 -15.61 16.84 -10.83
C PRO A 208 -14.91 16.77 -12.19
N VAL A 209 -15.19 17.74 -13.05
CA VAL A 209 -14.76 17.82 -14.45
C VAL A 209 -13.62 18.83 -14.61
N LEU A 210 -12.63 18.53 -15.44
CA LEU A 210 -11.60 19.48 -15.83
C LEU A 210 -12.10 20.37 -16.97
N ARG A 211 -12.07 21.69 -16.76
CA ARG A 211 -12.47 22.69 -17.74
C ARG A 211 -11.32 23.65 -18.09
N PHE A 212 -11.48 24.40 -19.17
CA PHE A 212 -10.51 25.41 -19.64
C PHE A 212 -9.11 24.84 -19.90
N LEU A 213 -9.07 23.63 -20.46
CA LEU A 213 -7.84 23.04 -20.94
C LEU A 213 -7.32 23.76 -22.17
N PRO A 214 -5.99 23.97 -22.34
CA PRO A 214 -5.41 24.49 -23.55
C PRO A 214 -5.80 23.66 -24.79
N LYS A 215 -5.98 24.29 -25.93
CA LYS A 215 -6.29 23.59 -27.17
C LYS A 215 -5.17 22.63 -27.54
N ASN A 216 -5.52 21.46 -28.06
CA ASN A 216 -4.60 20.40 -28.48
C ASN A 216 -3.76 19.75 -27.32
N THR A 217 -4.24 19.86 -26.08
CA THR A 217 -3.57 19.22 -24.97
C THR A 217 -3.98 17.75 -24.90
N VAL A 218 -3.00 16.85 -24.96
CA VAL A 218 -3.21 15.42 -24.70
C VAL A 218 -3.02 15.19 -23.21
N ILE A 219 -4.10 14.86 -22.51
CA ILE A 219 -4.03 14.52 -21.09
C ILE A 219 -3.85 13.02 -20.95
N ARG A 220 -2.85 12.61 -20.17
CA ARG A 220 -2.62 11.19 -19.88
C ARG A 220 -3.60 10.74 -18.82
N GLU A 221 -4.27 9.63 -19.04
CA GLU A 221 -5.05 8.96 -18.01
C GLU A 221 -4.14 8.54 -16.85
N GLY A 222 -4.59 8.74 -15.61
CA GLY A 222 -3.77 8.50 -14.41
C GLY A 222 -2.84 9.68 -14.04
N ALA A 223 -2.83 10.78 -14.80
CA ALA A 223 -2.07 11.97 -14.45
C ALA A 223 -2.53 12.54 -13.11
N GLN A 224 -1.58 12.98 -12.26
CA GLN A 224 -1.89 13.55 -10.95
C GLN A 224 -2.41 14.98 -11.11
N VAL A 225 -3.43 15.31 -10.30
CA VAL A 225 -4.00 16.66 -10.23
C VAL A 225 -3.70 17.24 -8.87
N VAL A 226 -3.08 18.43 -8.86
CA VAL A 226 -2.77 19.22 -7.65
C VAL A 226 -3.31 20.64 -7.79
N THR A 227 -3.45 21.36 -6.69
CA THR A 227 -3.85 22.78 -6.73
C THR A 227 -2.76 23.63 -7.35
N SER A 228 -3.14 24.67 -8.14
CA SER A 228 -2.17 25.57 -8.79
C SER A 228 -1.73 26.74 -7.91
N GLY A 229 -2.47 27.07 -6.85
CA GLY A 229 -2.24 28.27 -6.07
C GLY A 229 -2.77 29.57 -6.70
N ASP A 230 -3.29 29.51 -7.92
CA ASP A 230 -3.84 30.68 -8.61
C ASP A 230 -5.04 31.24 -7.82
N GLY A 231 -5.12 32.57 -7.74
CA GLY A 231 -6.16 33.25 -6.94
C GLY A 231 -5.84 33.41 -5.45
N GLY A 232 -4.71 32.85 -4.95
CA GLY A 232 -4.20 33.10 -3.61
C GLY A 232 -5.00 32.52 -2.43
N GLN A 233 -6.15 31.88 -2.71
CA GLN A 233 -7.04 31.33 -1.68
C GLN A 233 -6.65 29.93 -1.24
N VAL A 234 -6.18 29.12 -2.18
CA VAL A 234 -5.79 27.72 -1.95
C VAL A 234 -4.28 27.59 -2.18
N PRO A 235 -3.51 27.06 -1.21
CA PRO A 235 -2.09 26.83 -1.41
C PRO A 235 -1.79 25.94 -2.62
N ILE A 236 -0.65 26.16 -3.25
CA ILE A 236 -0.16 25.33 -4.36
C ILE A 236 0.22 23.91 -3.88
N GLY A 237 0.05 22.90 -4.75
CA GLY A 237 0.60 21.56 -4.53
C GLY A 237 -0.25 20.65 -3.66
N ILE A 238 -1.46 21.05 -3.24
CA ILE A 238 -2.34 20.15 -2.48
C ILE A 238 -2.86 19.06 -3.43
N PRO A 239 -2.69 17.76 -3.12
CA PRO A 239 -3.21 16.68 -3.94
C PRO A 239 -4.74 16.75 -4.04
N VAL A 240 -5.28 16.56 -5.25
CA VAL A 240 -6.72 16.52 -5.51
C VAL A 240 -7.15 15.12 -5.91
N GLY A 241 -6.56 14.57 -6.95
CA GLY A 241 -6.93 13.28 -7.51
C GLY A 241 -6.09 12.86 -8.69
N VAL A 242 -6.64 11.96 -9.49
CA VAL A 242 -6.04 11.50 -10.75
C VAL A 242 -7.03 11.70 -11.90
N VAL A 243 -6.51 12.01 -13.07
CA VAL A 243 -7.32 12.19 -14.27
C VAL A 243 -7.85 10.83 -14.75
N ARG A 244 -9.13 10.79 -15.06
CA ARG A 244 -9.80 9.73 -15.82
C ARG A 244 -10.57 10.31 -16.97
N VAL A 245 -10.87 9.49 -17.94
CA VAL A 245 -11.74 9.87 -19.08
C VAL A 245 -13.10 9.19 -18.88
N ASP A 246 -14.16 9.97 -18.86
CA ASP A 246 -15.53 9.47 -18.77
C ASP A 246 -15.95 8.78 -20.09
N THR A 247 -17.06 8.04 -20.07
CA THR A 247 -17.68 7.37 -21.23
C THR A 247 -17.98 8.33 -22.38
N ASN A 248 -18.15 9.62 -22.10
CA ASN A 248 -18.39 10.68 -23.07
C ASN A 248 -17.10 11.33 -23.59
N GLY A 249 -15.92 10.82 -23.21
CA GLY A 249 -14.63 11.41 -23.59
C GLY A 249 -14.27 12.68 -22.82
N GLN A 250 -15.00 13.04 -21.76
CA GLN A 250 -14.68 14.21 -20.93
C GLN A 250 -13.65 13.86 -19.86
N PRO A 251 -12.63 14.70 -19.63
CA PRO A 251 -11.67 14.50 -18.55
C PRO A 251 -12.32 14.84 -17.21
N ILE A 252 -12.42 13.85 -16.35
CA ILE A 252 -12.89 13.92 -14.98
C ILE A 252 -11.75 13.64 -14.01
N VAL A 253 -11.93 14.01 -12.75
CA VAL A 253 -10.94 13.72 -11.69
C VAL A 253 -11.52 12.76 -10.68
N ASP A 254 -10.87 11.62 -10.55
CA ASP A 254 -11.12 10.68 -9.47
C ASP A 254 -10.45 11.20 -8.19
N LEU A 255 -11.25 11.63 -7.23
CA LEU A 255 -10.77 12.31 -6.04
C LEU A 255 -10.03 11.34 -5.11
N ARG A 256 -8.89 11.78 -4.56
CA ARG A 256 -8.13 10.99 -3.57
C ARG A 256 -8.87 10.81 -2.25
N GLU A 257 -9.69 11.77 -1.89
CA GLU A 257 -10.45 11.77 -0.64
C GLU A 257 -11.88 11.32 -0.85
N ASN A 258 -12.36 10.45 0.04
CA ASN A 258 -13.77 10.07 0.03
C ASN A 258 -14.59 11.15 0.74
N LEU A 259 -15.42 11.87 -0.02
CA LEU A 259 -16.22 12.99 0.49
C LEU A 259 -17.47 12.55 1.27
N GLN A 260 -17.83 11.27 1.24
CA GLN A 260 -19.07 10.77 1.88
C GLN A 260 -18.92 10.48 3.38
N ASN A 261 -17.70 10.19 3.86
CA ASN A 261 -17.45 9.75 5.25
C ASN A 261 -16.41 10.61 5.96
N LEU A 262 -16.58 11.92 5.91
CA LEU A 262 -15.66 12.87 6.53
C LEU A 262 -16.06 13.18 7.96
N SER A 263 -15.29 12.69 8.94
CA SER A 263 -15.47 13.02 10.37
C SER A 263 -14.62 14.20 10.81
N TYR A 264 -13.41 14.32 10.29
CA TYR A 264 -12.45 15.37 10.61
C TYR A 264 -11.85 15.95 9.34
N VAL A 265 -11.64 17.26 9.36
CA VAL A 265 -11.04 18.03 8.28
C VAL A 265 -9.95 18.95 8.80
N ARG A 266 -9.04 19.33 7.94
CA ARG A 266 -7.98 20.31 8.20
C ARG A 266 -8.22 21.53 7.33
N ILE A 267 -8.39 22.67 7.96
CA ILE A 267 -8.53 23.96 7.30
C ILE A 267 -7.13 24.56 7.21
N ILE A 268 -6.66 24.84 6.02
CA ILE A 268 -5.32 25.35 5.75
C ILE A 268 -5.42 26.84 5.49
N SER A 269 -4.73 27.62 6.34
CA SER A 269 -4.59 29.06 6.19
C SER A 269 -3.18 29.37 5.67
N THR A 270 -3.13 30.13 4.62
CA THR A 270 -1.92 30.85 4.23
C THR A 270 -1.86 32.09 5.10
N ARG A 271 -0.78 32.35 5.83
CA ARG A 271 -0.61 33.62 6.52
C ARG A 271 -0.65 34.73 5.47
N ASP A 272 -1.55 35.67 5.60
CA ASP A 272 -1.54 36.87 4.77
C ASP A 272 -0.18 37.53 4.91
N ILE A 273 0.67 37.45 3.91
CA ILE A 273 1.76 38.40 3.77
C ILE A 273 1.03 39.71 3.48
N ALA A 274 0.92 40.55 4.49
CA ALA A 274 0.42 41.88 4.31
C ALA A 274 1.31 42.54 3.25
N LEU A 275 0.79 42.65 2.02
CA LEU A 275 1.39 43.51 1.03
C LEU A 275 1.44 44.90 1.68
N PRO A 276 2.62 45.56 1.71
CA PRO A 276 2.67 46.92 2.21
C PRO A 276 1.62 47.74 1.47
N PRO A 277 0.89 48.64 2.15
CA PRO A 277 -0.12 49.44 1.49
C PRO A 277 0.54 50.08 0.25
N ARG A 278 -0.09 49.88 -0.90
CA ARG A 278 0.29 50.64 -2.09
C ARG A 278 0.20 52.11 -1.66
N GLU A 279 1.34 52.76 -1.55
CA GLU A 279 1.36 54.20 -1.49
C GLU A 279 0.66 54.69 -2.73
N THR A 280 -0.58 55.15 -2.54
CA THR A 280 -1.27 55.96 -3.52
C THR A 280 -0.44 57.22 -3.64
N GLU A 281 0.44 57.23 -4.63
CA GLU A 281 1.20 58.40 -5.05
C GLU A 281 0.17 59.47 -5.30
N GLY A 282 0.10 60.39 -4.34
CA GLY A 282 -0.96 61.37 -4.18
C GLY A 282 -0.94 62.34 -5.37
N GLN A 283 -2.06 62.50 -5.89
CA GLN A 283 -2.48 63.72 -6.57
C GLN A 283 -2.24 64.91 -5.65
N ASN A 284 -1.03 65.49 -5.72
CA ASN A 284 -0.81 66.89 -5.42
C ASN A 284 -0.47 67.61 -6.70
N LEU A 285 -1.47 67.73 -7.56
CA LEU A 285 -1.54 68.84 -8.52
C LEU A 285 -2.27 70.00 -7.83
N SER A 286 -1.51 70.75 -7.03
CA SER A 286 -1.95 72.09 -6.68
C SER A 286 -1.92 72.96 -7.91
N VAL A 287 -3.07 73.20 -8.44
CA VAL A 287 -3.34 74.31 -9.36
C VAL A 287 -3.20 75.60 -8.53
N SER A 288 -2.07 76.33 -8.66
CA SER A 288 -1.99 77.73 -8.34
C SER A 288 -2.13 78.47 -9.66
N GLY A 289 -3.35 78.91 -9.92
CA GLY A 289 -3.61 79.90 -10.94
C GLY A 289 -3.45 81.32 -10.43
N GLN A 290 -2.75 82.08 -11.09
CA GLN A 290 -3.05 83.46 -11.48
C GLN A 290 -2.41 83.77 -12.80
#